data_e8ff81b4da69b55c2149eadf95f5bb3e
#
_entry.id   e8ff81b4da69b55c2149eadf95f5bb3e
#
_cell.length_a   1.000
_cell.length_b   1.000
_cell.length_c   1.000
_cell.angle_alpha   90.00
_cell.angle_beta   90.00
_cell.angle_gamma   90.00
#
_symmetry.space_group_name_H-M   'P 1'
#
loop_
_entity.id
_entity.type
_entity.pdbx_description
1 polymer ?
#
loop_
_entity_poly.entity_id
_entity_poly.type
_entity_poly.pdbx_seq_one_letter_code
_entity_poly.pdbx_strand_id
1 'polypeptide(L)'
;MRGTWQIRSVVSLDWSRVTFTEHMTEAAAVVAECEVVLDFGSERATYSVKVYRPLKGGEGFFAVGTNREDPGAFRPVGDAATPEEALQACLNAAGVHHRRRVKQAGG
;
A
#
# COMPACT_ATOMS: atom_id res chain seq x y z
N MET A 1 -1.27 -17.51 -8.21
CA MET A 1 -1.30 -16.66 -7.00
C MET A 1 -2.71 -16.59 -6.44
N ARG A 2 -2.82 -16.74 -5.18
CA ARG A 2 -4.06 -16.64 -4.45
C ARG A 2 -3.98 -15.49 -3.47
N GLY A 3 -5.02 -14.66 -3.38
CA GLY A 3 -5.05 -13.53 -2.47
C GLY A 3 -6.34 -13.45 -1.69
N THR A 4 -6.24 -13.09 -0.44
CA THR A 4 -7.38 -12.75 0.40
C THR A 4 -7.17 -11.34 0.91
N TRP A 5 -8.21 -10.52 0.86
CA TRP A 5 -8.11 -9.15 1.29
C TRP A 5 -9.37 -8.73 2.04
N GLN A 6 -9.20 -7.74 2.91
CA GLN A 6 -10.28 -7.17 3.70
C GLN A 6 -10.14 -5.66 3.72
N ILE A 7 -11.19 -4.97 3.33
CA ILE A 7 -11.23 -3.50 3.36
C ILE A 7 -11.71 -3.04 4.72
N ARG A 8 -11.03 -2.05 5.28
CA ARG A 8 -11.44 -1.37 6.51
C ARG A 8 -11.97 0.01 6.17
N SER A 9 -13.05 0.41 6.85
CA SER A 9 -13.62 1.73 6.70
C SER A 9 -12.70 2.80 7.30
N VAL A 10 -12.55 3.91 6.59
CA VAL A 10 -11.80 5.07 7.05
C VAL A 10 -12.77 6.22 7.25
N VAL A 11 -12.69 6.88 8.40
CA VAL A 11 -13.53 8.05 8.69
C VAL A 11 -13.19 9.17 7.72
N SER A 12 -14.21 9.71 7.08
CA SER A 12 -14.05 10.85 6.18
C SER A 12 -14.02 12.15 6.98
N LEU A 13 -12.97 12.95 6.77
CA LEU A 13 -12.79 14.23 7.42
C LEU A 13 -12.94 15.36 6.40
N ASP A 14 -13.46 16.47 6.86
CA ASP A 14 -13.50 17.70 6.06
C ASP A 14 -12.16 18.43 6.23
N TRP A 15 -11.27 18.21 5.29
CA TRP A 15 -9.91 18.75 5.34
C TRP A 15 -9.85 20.26 5.14
N SER A 16 -10.92 20.88 4.61
CA SER A 16 -10.98 22.34 4.48
C SER A 16 -11.04 23.03 5.85
N ARG A 17 -11.42 22.29 6.90
CA ARG A 17 -11.51 22.78 8.28
C ARG A 17 -10.21 22.57 9.08
N VAL A 18 -9.20 21.99 8.47
CA VAL A 18 -7.90 21.75 9.09
C VAL A 18 -6.89 22.75 8.54
N THR A 19 -6.18 23.42 9.44
CA THR A 19 -5.14 24.36 9.08
C THR A 19 -3.78 23.66 9.13
N PHE A 20 -3.07 23.65 8.01
CA PHE A 20 -1.71 23.13 7.98
C PHE A 20 -0.73 24.19 8.48
N THR A 21 0.17 23.79 9.36
CA THR A 21 1.18 24.70 9.88
C THR A 21 2.25 25.00 8.81
N GLU A 22 2.99 26.10 9.01
CA GLU A 22 4.00 26.52 8.04
C GLU A 22 5.15 25.53 7.86
N HIS A 23 5.38 24.65 8.85
CA HIS A 23 6.43 23.63 8.79
C HIS A 23 5.97 22.32 8.14
N MET A 24 4.69 22.20 7.83
CA MET A 24 4.16 21.02 7.16
C MET A 24 4.35 21.14 5.65
N THR A 25 5.34 20.46 5.12
CA THR A 25 5.63 20.44 3.67
C THR A 25 4.84 19.38 2.92
N GLU A 26 4.45 18.32 3.61
CA GLU A 26 3.67 17.22 3.04
C GLU A 26 2.58 16.79 4.00
N ALA A 27 1.45 16.42 3.46
CA ALA A 27 0.36 15.82 4.22
C ALA A 27 -0.46 14.93 3.28
N ALA A 28 -0.97 13.82 3.79
CA ALA A 28 -1.78 12.92 3.01
C ALA A 28 -2.89 12.32 3.87
N ALA A 29 -4.03 12.06 3.25
CA ALA A 29 -5.13 11.36 3.91
C ALA A 29 -5.12 9.90 3.48
N VAL A 30 -5.36 8.99 4.42
CA VAL A 30 -5.59 7.59 4.11
C VAL A 30 -7.01 7.47 3.57
N VAL A 31 -7.14 7.07 2.30
CA VAL A 31 -8.45 6.93 1.66
C VAL A 31 -8.95 5.49 1.65
N ALA A 32 -8.03 4.52 1.82
CA ALA A 32 -8.38 3.11 1.93
C ALA A 32 -7.29 2.37 2.68
N GLU A 33 -7.68 1.31 3.36
CA GLU A 33 -6.76 0.40 4.05
C GLU A 33 -7.28 -1.01 3.84
N CYS A 34 -6.40 -1.92 3.46
CA CYS A 34 -6.76 -3.31 3.27
C CYS A 34 -5.65 -4.24 3.75
N GLU A 35 -6.03 -5.50 3.97
CA GLU A 35 -5.08 -6.56 4.28
C GLU A 35 -5.13 -7.58 3.16
N VAL A 36 -3.97 -7.95 2.63
CA VAL A 36 -3.84 -8.86 1.50
C VAL A 36 -2.90 -9.98 1.87
N VAL A 37 -3.32 -11.21 1.63
CA VAL A 37 -2.48 -12.38 1.79
C VAL A 37 -2.05 -12.86 0.40
N LEU A 38 -0.75 -12.93 0.18
CA LEU A 38 -0.16 -13.49 -1.02
C LEU A 38 0.38 -14.87 -0.69
N ASP A 39 -0.10 -15.88 -1.39
CA ASP A 39 0.27 -17.27 -1.14
C ASP A 39 0.83 -17.87 -2.43
N PHE A 40 2.11 -18.17 -2.44
CA PHE A 40 2.81 -18.78 -3.57
C PHE A 40 3.08 -20.28 -3.36
N GLY A 41 2.45 -20.87 -2.35
CA GLY A 41 2.66 -22.27 -2.00
C GLY A 41 3.85 -22.45 -1.06
N SER A 42 5.03 -22.17 -1.54
CA SER A 42 6.26 -22.27 -0.74
C SER A 42 6.53 -21.02 0.11
N GLU A 43 5.91 -19.91 -0.20
CA GLU A 43 6.05 -18.67 0.54
C GLU A 43 4.69 -17.99 0.65
N ARG A 44 4.41 -17.47 1.84
CA ARG A 44 3.18 -16.74 2.12
C ARG A 44 3.54 -15.45 2.85
N ALA A 45 2.89 -14.36 2.47
CA ALA A 45 3.11 -13.07 3.10
C ALA A 45 1.79 -12.32 3.25
N THR A 46 1.63 -11.64 4.39
CA THR A 46 0.47 -10.81 4.67
C THR A 46 0.91 -9.36 4.66
N TYR A 47 0.25 -8.54 3.85
CA TYR A 47 0.52 -7.12 3.76
C TYR A 47 -0.66 -6.31 4.26
N SER A 48 -0.34 -5.30 5.08
CA SER A 48 -1.26 -4.20 5.37
C SER A 48 -0.96 -3.11 4.35
N VAL A 49 -1.94 -2.74 3.54
CA VAL A 49 -1.75 -1.75 2.48
C VAL A 49 -2.63 -0.54 2.76
N LYS A 50 -2.01 0.64 2.75
CA LYS A 50 -2.71 1.91 2.88
C LYS A 50 -2.60 2.67 1.58
N VAL A 51 -3.73 3.22 1.13
CA VAL A 51 -3.79 4.08 -0.05
C VAL A 51 -3.99 5.51 0.42
N TYR A 52 -3.18 6.41 -0.08
CA TYR A 52 -3.12 7.79 0.33
C TYR A 52 -3.51 8.73 -0.79
N ARG A 53 -4.18 9.82 -0.44
CA ARG A 53 -4.39 10.97 -1.29
C ARG A 53 -3.58 12.14 -0.72
N PRO A 54 -2.60 12.68 -1.45
CA PRO A 54 -1.88 13.86 -0.99
C PRO A 54 -2.83 15.04 -0.77
N LEU A 55 -2.67 15.72 0.34
CA LEU A 55 -3.39 16.96 0.68
C LEU A 55 -2.51 18.17 0.44
N LYS A 56 -1.19 17.96 0.53
CA LYS A 56 -0.17 18.96 0.31
C LYS A 56 1.12 18.23 -0.08
N GLY A 57 1.83 18.76 -1.07
CA GLY A 57 3.13 18.23 -1.47
C GLY A 57 3.12 17.20 -2.59
N GLY A 58 1.97 16.94 -3.23
CA GLY A 58 1.92 15.98 -4.32
C GLY A 58 0.56 15.88 -5.00
N GLU A 59 0.51 15.08 -6.05
CA GLU A 59 -0.70 14.83 -6.83
C GLU A 59 -0.92 13.32 -6.98
N GLY A 60 -2.14 12.95 -7.42
CA GLY A 60 -2.51 11.56 -7.62
C GLY A 60 -2.74 10.82 -6.33
N PHE A 61 -2.50 9.50 -6.37
CA PHE A 61 -2.67 8.62 -5.21
C PHE A 61 -1.44 7.73 -5.10
N PHE A 62 -1.13 7.30 -3.89
CA PHE A 62 -0.07 6.32 -3.70
C PHE A 62 -0.48 5.29 -2.65
N ALA A 63 0.03 4.08 -2.82
CA ALA A 63 -0.21 2.98 -1.90
C ALA A 63 1.11 2.46 -1.35
N VAL A 64 1.12 2.10 -0.09
CA VAL A 64 2.30 1.54 0.59
C VAL A 64 1.87 0.28 1.33
N GLY A 65 2.59 -0.82 1.08
CA GLY A 65 2.37 -2.07 1.79
C GLY A 65 3.42 -2.28 2.87
N THR A 66 3.00 -2.89 3.97
CA THR A 66 3.89 -3.29 5.05
C THR A 66 3.69 -4.78 5.29
N ASN A 67 4.78 -5.55 5.22
CA ASN A 67 4.75 -6.97 5.55
C ASN A 67 4.51 -7.12 7.04
N ARG A 68 3.44 -7.78 7.43
CA ARG A 68 3.06 -7.90 8.84
C ARG A 68 3.97 -8.81 9.63
N GLU A 69 4.56 -9.81 9.00
CA GLU A 69 5.47 -10.74 9.64
C GLU A 69 6.88 -10.15 9.80
N ASP A 70 7.25 -9.25 8.87
CA ASP A 70 8.56 -8.60 8.89
C ASP A 70 8.44 -7.15 8.39
N PRO A 71 8.06 -6.21 9.28
CA PRO A 71 7.85 -4.81 8.89
C PRO A 71 9.09 -4.11 8.33
N GLY A 72 10.28 -4.60 8.63
CA GLY A 72 11.53 -4.06 8.10
C GLY A 72 11.93 -4.59 6.73
N ALA A 73 11.20 -5.57 6.21
CA ALA A 73 11.46 -6.14 4.91
C ALA A 73 10.96 -5.24 3.77
N PHE A 74 11.02 -5.75 2.55
CA PHE A 74 10.56 -5.06 1.36
C PHE A 74 9.18 -4.44 1.55
N ARG A 75 9.06 -3.16 1.20
CA ARG A 75 7.80 -2.42 1.24
C ARG A 75 7.34 -2.13 -0.18
N PRO A 76 6.33 -2.84 -0.69
CA PRO A 76 5.79 -2.52 -2.01
C PRO A 76 5.12 -1.16 -2.00
N VAL A 77 5.31 -0.42 -3.09
CA VAL A 77 4.68 0.88 -3.28
C VAL A 77 4.09 0.94 -4.68
N GLY A 78 3.10 1.80 -4.85
CA GLY A 78 2.53 2.09 -6.15
C GLY A 78 1.96 3.48 -6.16
N ASP A 79 2.07 4.18 -7.28
CA ASP A 79 1.43 5.48 -7.45
C ASP A 79 0.70 5.51 -8.80
N ALA A 80 -0.39 6.25 -8.86
CA ALA A 80 -1.22 6.34 -10.04
C ALA A 80 -2.21 7.49 -9.92
N ALA A 81 -2.95 7.74 -11.01
CA ALA A 81 -3.95 8.79 -11.05
C ALA A 81 -5.21 8.45 -10.25
N THR A 82 -5.47 7.17 -9.98
CA THR A 82 -6.64 6.71 -9.21
C THR A 82 -6.20 5.84 -8.03
N PRO A 83 -6.99 5.79 -6.94
CA PRO A 83 -6.65 4.95 -5.79
C PRO A 83 -6.61 3.46 -6.15
N GLU A 84 -7.50 2.99 -7.01
CA GLU A 84 -7.53 1.59 -7.44
C GLU A 84 -6.27 1.21 -8.21
N GLU A 85 -5.81 2.08 -9.09
CA GLU A 85 -4.59 1.85 -9.86
C GLU A 85 -3.35 1.90 -8.98
N ALA A 86 -3.32 2.81 -7.98
CA ALA A 86 -2.22 2.88 -7.02
C ALA A 86 -2.14 1.59 -6.20
N LEU A 87 -3.28 1.11 -5.72
CA LEU A 87 -3.37 -0.16 -5.00
C LEU A 87 -2.89 -1.31 -5.88
N GLN A 88 -3.37 -1.38 -7.14
CA GLN A 88 -2.98 -2.44 -8.06
C GLN A 88 -1.47 -2.43 -8.32
N ALA A 89 -0.87 -1.26 -8.51
CA ALA A 89 0.58 -1.14 -8.70
C ALA A 89 1.36 -1.65 -7.48
N CYS A 90 0.88 -1.33 -6.28
CA CYS A 90 1.48 -1.82 -5.04
C CYS A 90 1.41 -3.34 -4.95
N LEU A 91 0.25 -3.93 -5.23
CA LEU A 91 0.06 -5.38 -5.18
C LEU A 91 0.92 -6.09 -6.25
N ASN A 92 1.04 -5.50 -7.43
CA ASN A 92 1.89 -6.04 -8.49
C ASN A 92 3.37 -6.04 -8.05
N ALA A 93 3.82 -4.98 -7.40
CA ALA A 93 5.20 -4.89 -6.89
C ALA A 93 5.47 -5.99 -5.86
N ALA A 94 4.54 -6.22 -4.94
CA ALA A 94 4.64 -7.30 -3.96
C ALA A 94 4.69 -8.68 -4.64
N GLY A 95 3.83 -8.90 -5.63
CA GLY A 95 3.79 -10.15 -6.38
C GLY A 95 5.09 -10.43 -7.13
N VAL A 96 5.65 -9.42 -7.78
CA VAL A 96 6.94 -9.56 -8.49
C VAL A 96 8.06 -9.89 -7.52
N HIS A 97 8.12 -9.19 -6.38
CA HIS A 97 9.14 -9.44 -5.37
C HIS A 97 9.14 -10.89 -4.89
N HIS A 98 7.98 -11.39 -4.49
CA HIS A 98 7.87 -12.75 -3.95
C HIS A 98 8.06 -13.82 -5.01
N ARG A 99 7.63 -13.60 -6.24
CA ARG A 99 7.91 -14.54 -7.34
C ARG A 99 9.38 -14.68 -7.59
N ARG A 100 10.13 -13.59 -7.54
CA ARG A 100 11.59 -13.63 -7.69
C ARG A 100 12.25 -14.41 -6.57
N ARG A 101 11.81 -14.21 -5.34
CA ARG A 101 12.32 -14.94 -4.18
C ARG A 101 12.08 -16.44 -4.29
N VAL A 102 10.87 -16.83 -4.65
CA VAL A 102 10.50 -18.23 -4.81
C VAL A 102 11.33 -18.87 -5.92
N LYS A 103 11.51 -18.17 -7.03
CA LYS A 103 12.33 -18.66 -8.15
C LYS A 103 13.80 -18.85 -7.73
N GLN A 104 14.36 -17.90 -7.01
CA GLN A 104 15.75 -17.97 -6.51
C GLN A 104 15.93 -19.11 -5.52
N ALA A 105 14.98 -19.28 -4.59
CA ALA A 105 15.03 -20.35 -3.59
C ALA A 105 14.86 -21.74 -4.21
N GLY A 106 14.08 -21.84 -5.29
CA GLY A 106 13.81 -23.12 -5.94
C GLY A 106 14.88 -23.59 -6.93
N GLY A 107 15.81 -22.72 -7.20
CA GLY A 107 16.79 -23.11 -8.16
C GLY A 107 17.97 -22.42 -8.29
#